data_64c345ebbeb8a3d801b8a8d91ca4bca1
#
_entry.id   64c345ebbeb8a3d801b8a8d91ca4bca1
#
_cell.length_a   1.000
_cell.length_b   1.000
_cell.length_c   1.000
_cell.angle_alpha   90.00
_cell.angle_beta   90.00
_cell.angle_gamma   90.00
#
_symmetry.space_group_name_H-M   'P 1'
#
loop_
_entity.id
_entity.type
_entity.pdbx_description
1 polymer ?
#
loop_
_entity_poly.entity_id
_entity_poly.type
_entity_poly.pdbx_seq_one_letter_code
_entity_poly.pdbx_strand_id
1 'polypeptide(L)'
;MKFHRLIRMSLFAPLVCLVGVTSSYSDSAISTAAVGTEKPKETRMSEKATFAAGCFWGVEATFRQLKGVLSTQVGYTGGDIASPTYKQVCADTTGHAEAVEVTFDPTLISYDDLLKVFWENHDPTQVNRQGPDFGTQYRTAIFYHTPEQKQLAERSKRALDENHRFSKPIATNIVPATEFWRAEEYHQQYLEKRGLSTCHIK
;
A
#
# COMPACT_ATOMS: atom_id res chain seq x y z
N MET A 1 3.75 -30.41 53.01
CA MET A 1 2.61 -31.28 53.40
C MET A 1 2.07 -31.93 52.14
N LYS A 2 2.09 -33.28 52.15
CA LYS A 2 1.68 -34.21 51.07
C LYS A 2 0.15 -34.26 50.98
N PHE A 3 -0.42 -34.40 49.79
CA PHE A 3 -1.57 -35.26 49.55
C PHE A 3 -1.60 -35.73 48.08
N HIS A 4 -1.29 -37.02 47.94
CA HIS A 4 -1.58 -37.86 46.79
C HIS A 4 -3.06 -38.26 46.80
N ARG A 5 -3.69 -38.32 45.62
CA ARG A 5 -4.83 -39.21 45.41
C ARG A 5 -4.78 -39.84 44.02
N LEU A 6 -4.44 -41.11 44.00
CA LEU A 6 -4.71 -42.10 42.96
C LEU A 6 -6.17 -42.55 43.05
N ILE A 7 -6.87 -42.72 41.95
CA ILE A 7 -8.04 -43.64 41.80
C ILE A 7 -8.08 -44.06 40.31
N ARG A 8 -7.66 -45.25 40.02
CA ARG A 8 -8.31 -46.56 39.71
C ARG A 8 -8.94 -46.68 38.33
N MET A 9 -8.32 -47.61 37.56
CA MET A 9 -8.82 -48.32 36.37
C MET A 9 -10.16 -48.98 36.62
N SER A 10 -11.00 -49.06 35.56
CA SER A 10 -11.99 -50.11 35.36
C SER A 10 -12.02 -50.53 33.90
N LEU A 11 -11.55 -51.72 33.65
CA LEU A 11 -11.79 -52.51 32.44
C LEU A 11 -13.24 -53.01 32.43
N PHE A 12 -13.96 -52.84 31.35
CA PHE A 12 -15.10 -53.68 31.00
C PHE A 12 -15.07 -53.96 29.49
N ALA A 13 -14.85 -55.21 29.13
CA ALA A 13 -15.19 -55.77 27.83
C ALA A 13 -16.57 -56.43 27.89
N PRO A 14 -17.32 -56.40 26.81
CA PRO A 14 -18.04 -57.61 26.45
C PRO A 14 -17.99 -57.97 24.95
N LEU A 15 -17.68 -59.15 24.71
CA LEU A 15 -18.30 -60.26 23.99
C LEU A 15 -18.93 -60.00 22.60
N VAL A 16 -18.32 -60.73 21.68
CA VAL A 16 -18.63 -60.96 20.27
C VAL A 16 -20.01 -61.58 20.04
N CYS A 17 -20.73 -61.13 19.05
CA CYS A 17 -21.69 -61.91 18.29
C CYS A 17 -21.44 -61.76 16.78
N LEU A 18 -20.92 -62.85 16.20
CA LEU A 18 -20.84 -63.03 14.74
C LEU A 18 -22.25 -63.38 14.22
N VAL A 19 -22.76 -62.55 13.30
CA VAL A 19 -23.83 -62.97 12.35
C VAL A 19 -23.29 -62.70 10.96
N GLY A 20 -23.09 -63.79 10.23
CA GLY A 20 -22.69 -63.72 8.83
C GLY A 20 -23.89 -63.33 7.94
N VAL A 21 -23.72 -62.33 7.12
CA VAL A 21 -24.59 -62.04 5.97
C VAL A 21 -23.70 -61.92 4.75
N THR A 22 -23.81 -62.90 3.88
CA THR A 22 -23.21 -62.85 2.50
C THR A 22 -24.06 -61.94 1.65
N SER A 23 -23.56 -60.77 1.28
CA SER A 23 -24.15 -59.92 0.28
C SER A 23 -23.19 -59.75 -0.90
N SER A 24 -23.68 -60.17 -2.04
CA SER A 24 -23.01 -60.06 -3.35
C SER A 24 -22.79 -58.57 -3.71
N TYR A 25 -21.53 -58.17 -3.77
CA TYR A 25 -21.14 -56.85 -4.16
C TYR A 25 -20.95 -56.75 -5.65
N SER A 26 -21.83 -55.99 -6.31
CA SER A 26 -21.70 -55.61 -7.71
C SER A 26 -20.61 -54.57 -7.84
N ASP A 27 -19.62 -54.88 -8.65
CA ASP A 27 -18.47 -54.01 -9.00
C ASP A 27 -19.00 -52.82 -9.82
N SER A 28 -19.22 -51.69 -9.15
CA SER A 28 -19.41 -50.40 -9.82
C SER A 28 -18.13 -49.64 -9.84
N ALA A 29 -17.52 -49.51 -10.97
CA ALA A 29 -16.32 -48.72 -11.23
C ALA A 29 -16.56 -47.26 -10.78
N ILE A 30 -15.98 -46.88 -9.64
CA ILE A 30 -15.93 -45.48 -9.18
C ILE A 30 -14.85 -44.79 -9.99
N SER A 31 -15.29 -43.97 -10.94
CA SER A 31 -14.43 -43.00 -11.64
C SER A 31 -13.90 -42.01 -10.61
N THR A 32 -12.63 -42.11 -10.26
CA THR A 32 -11.93 -41.12 -9.46
C THR A 32 -11.70 -39.86 -10.30
N ALA A 33 -12.68 -38.96 -10.28
CA ALA A 33 -12.44 -37.59 -10.74
C ALA A 33 -11.38 -36.98 -9.82
N ALA A 34 -10.21 -36.66 -10.39
CA ALA A 34 -9.14 -35.93 -9.71
C ALA A 34 -9.70 -34.57 -9.28
N VAL A 35 -9.97 -34.41 -7.98
CA VAL A 35 -10.21 -33.10 -7.38
C VAL A 35 -8.90 -32.35 -7.45
N GLY A 36 -8.77 -31.48 -8.43
CA GLY A 36 -7.69 -30.50 -8.50
C GLY A 36 -7.73 -29.65 -7.23
N THR A 37 -6.77 -29.85 -6.36
CA THR A 37 -6.54 -28.96 -5.21
C THR A 37 -6.04 -27.64 -5.79
N GLU A 38 -6.93 -26.70 -6.10
CA GLU A 38 -6.55 -25.32 -6.28
C GLU A 38 -5.89 -24.86 -4.99
N LYS A 39 -4.58 -24.56 -5.10
CA LYS A 39 -3.81 -23.96 -4.02
C LYS A 39 -4.53 -22.66 -3.64
N PRO A 40 -4.84 -22.42 -2.36
CA PRO A 40 -5.49 -21.18 -1.96
C PRO A 40 -4.68 -20.02 -2.51
N LYS A 41 -5.32 -19.12 -3.25
CA LYS A 41 -4.70 -17.87 -3.71
C LYS A 41 -4.31 -17.10 -2.45
N GLU A 42 -3.03 -17.13 -2.13
CA GLU A 42 -2.46 -16.41 -1.01
C GLU A 42 -2.90 -14.95 -1.16
N THR A 43 -3.77 -14.50 -0.27
CA THR A 43 -4.23 -13.10 -0.27
C THR A 43 -3.00 -12.27 0.10
N ARG A 44 -2.27 -11.79 -0.90
CA ARG A 44 -1.16 -10.87 -0.69
C ARG A 44 -1.70 -9.68 0.08
N MET A 45 -1.22 -9.51 1.30
CA MET A 45 -1.49 -8.32 2.09
C MET A 45 -0.85 -7.16 1.33
N SER A 46 -1.65 -6.22 0.87
CA SER A 46 -1.16 -4.98 0.24
C SER A 46 -1.59 -3.79 1.06
N GLU A 47 -0.73 -2.80 1.12
CA GLU A 47 -0.98 -1.52 1.79
C GLU A 47 -0.96 -0.38 0.80
N LYS A 48 -1.51 0.77 1.23
CA LYS A 48 -1.51 2.01 0.46
C LYS A 48 -0.65 3.07 1.11
N ALA A 49 0.02 3.87 0.28
CA ALA A 49 0.71 5.10 0.67
C ALA A 49 0.37 6.20 -0.34
N THR A 50 0.19 7.45 0.10
CA THR A 50 -0.13 8.56 -0.80
C THR A 50 0.79 9.74 -0.56
N PHE A 51 1.43 10.20 -1.63
CA PHE A 51 2.47 11.24 -1.60
C PHE A 51 2.22 12.33 -2.64
N ALA A 52 2.44 13.58 -2.25
CA ALA A 52 2.51 14.73 -3.13
C ALA A 52 3.90 15.36 -3.03
N ALA A 53 4.61 15.48 -4.14
CA ALA A 53 5.99 15.94 -4.21
C ALA A 53 6.28 16.73 -5.50
N GLY A 54 5.36 17.60 -5.90
CA GLY A 54 5.40 18.31 -7.18
C GLY A 54 4.64 17.57 -8.29
N CYS A 55 5.06 17.73 -9.55
CA CYS A 55 4.42 17.10 -10.70
C CYS A 55 4.34 15.58 -10.55
N PHE A 56 3.13 15.04 -10.53
CA PHE A 56 2.88 13.62 -10.27
C PHE A 56 3.44 12.66 -11.31
N TRP A 57 3.77 13.11 -12.53
CA TRP A 57 4.39 12.24 -13.53
C TRP A 57 5.77 11.73 -13.11
N GLY A 58 6.59 12.63 -12.57
CA GLY A 58 7.92 12.27 -12.07
C GLY A 58 7.86 11.46 -10.79
N VAL A 59 6.95 11.85 -9.88
CA VAL A 59 6.73 11.15 -8.61
C VAL A 59 6.26 9.71 -8.88
N GLU A 60 5.29 9.51 -9.79
CA GLU A 60 4.83 8.18 -10.19
C GLU A 60 5.95 7.32 -10.75
N ALA A 61 6.73 7.85 -11.69
CA ALA A 61 7.85 7.13 -12.31
C ALA A 61 8.89 6.69 -11.27
N THR A 62 9.12 7.51 -10.23
CA THR A 62 10.04 7.19 -9.14
C THR A 62 9.54 6.02 -8.30
N PHE A 63 8.28 6.04 -7.85
CA PHE A 63 7.74 4.96 -7.01
C PHE A 63 7.49 3.67 -7.78
N ARG A 64 7.02 3.77 -9.03
CA ARG A 64 6.63 2.63 -9.85
C ARG A 64 7.75 1.62 -10.12
N GLN A 65 9.00 2.06 -10.18
CA GLN A 65 10.16 1.20 -10.42
C GLN A 65 10.66 0.44 -9.19
N LEU A 66 10.11 0.73 -7.99
CA LEU A 66 10.58 0.11 -6.76
C LEU A 66 10.09 -1.34 -6.67
N LYS A 67 11.01 -2.25 -6.34
CA LYS A 67 10.64 -3.65 -6.08
C LYS A 67 9.74 -3.70 -4.83
N GLY A 68 8.57 -4.31 -4.96
CA GLY A 68 7.56 -4.37 -3.88
C GLY A 68 6.41 -3.40 -4.08
N VAL A 69 6.53 -2.40 -4.98
CA VAL A 69 5.38 -1.63 -5.44
C VAL A 69 4.59 -2.46 -6.44
N LEU A 70 3.31 -2.66 -6.16
CA LEU A 70 2.39 -3.48 -6.95
C LEU A 70 1.68 -2.67 -8.03
N SER A 71 1.29 -1.43 -7.70
CA SER A 71 0.67 -0.49 -8.62
C SER A 71 0.80 0.94 -8.13
N THR A 72 0.68 1.89 -9.07
CA THR A 72 0.60 3.32 -8.80
C THR A 72 -0.60 3.93 -9.52
N GLN A 73 -1.16 4.97 -8.95
CA GLN A 73 -2.16 5.82 -9.60
C GLN A 73 -1.80 7.28 -9.33
N VAL A 74 -1.87 8.13 -10.36
CA VAL A 74 -1.80 9.59 -10.18
C VAL A 74 -3.19 10.18 -10.06
N GLY A 75 -3.32 11.23 -9.24
CA GLY A 75 -4.61 11.83 -8.96
C GLY A 75 -4.51 13.10 -8.14
N TYR A 76 -5.64 13.49 -7.61
CA TYR A 76 -5.85 14.74 -6.87
C TYR A 76 -6.42 14.42 -5.49
N THR A 77 -5.87 15.01 -4.43
CA THR A 77 -6.37 14.80 -3.06
C THR A 77 -6.06 15.98 -2.14
N GLY A 78 -6.72 16.03 -1.00
CA GLY A 78 -6.48 17.06 0.03
C GLY A 78 -7.08 18.43 -0.28
N GLY A 79 -7.99 18.52 -1.24
CA GLY A 79 -8.79 19.69 -1.56
C GLY A 79 -10.28 19.47 -1.30
N ASP A 80 -11.10 20.48 -1.64
CA ASP A 80 -12.52 20.52 -1.26
C ASP A 80 -13.48 20.20 -2.42
N ILE A 81 -12.99 20.18 -3.67
CA ILE A 81 -13.85 19.99 -4.86
C ILE A 81 -13.95 18.50 -5.19
N ALA A 82 -15.18 17.99 -5.22
CA ALA A 82 -15.44 16.62 -5.63
C ALA A 82 -15.22 16.42 -7.14
N SER A 83 -14.61 15.31 -7.54
CA SER A 83 -14.33 14.93 -8.93
C SER A 83 -13.69 16.08 -9.75
N PRO A 84 -12.56 16.64 -9.29
CA PRO A 84 -11.93 17.75 -10.00
C PRO A 84 -11.39 17.29 -11.35
N THR A 85 -11.39 18.17 -12.33
CA THR A 85 -10.69 17.98 -13.59
C THR A 85 -9.27 18.54 -13.49
N TYR A 86 -8.36 18.06 -14.32
CA TYR A 86 -6.99 18.60 -14.42
C TYR A 86 -6.98 20.13 -14.62
N LYS A 87 -7.86 20.64 -15.50
CA LYS A 87 -7.96 22.08 -15.75
C LYS A 87 -8.32 22.88 -14.50
N GLN A 88 -9.21 22.36 -13.65
CA GLN A 88 -9.59 23.01 -12.39
C GLN A 88 -8.44 22.98 -11.38
N VAL A 89 -7.72 21.87 -11.30
CA VAL A 89 -6.53 21.75 -10.42
C VAL A 89 -5.44 22.72 -10.86
N CYS A 90 -5.15 22.80 -12.17
CA CYS A 90 -4.17 23.74 -12.72
C CYS A 90 -4.56 25.21 -12.54
N ALA A 91 -5.85 25.51 -12.38
CA ALA A 91 -6.30 26.86 -12.07
C ALA A 91 -6.07 27.27 -10.59
N ASP A 92 -5.52 26.36 -9.77
CA ASP A 92 -5.22 26.56 -8.35
C ASP A 92 -6.44 26.95 -7.50
N THR A 93 -7.64 26.48 -7.88
CA THR A 93 -8.93 26.83 -7.24
C THR A 93 -9.57 25.67 -6.50
N THR A 94 -8.99 24.48 -6.53
CA THR A 94 -9.60 23.27 -5.95
C THR A 94 -9.06 22.90 -4.58
N GLY A 95 -7.92 23.47 -4.19
CA GLY A 95 -7.19 23.07 -2.99
C GLY A 95 -6.52 21.70 -3.05
N HIS A 96 -6.70 20.93 -4.16
CA HIS A 96 -6.08 19.63 -4.32
C HIS A 96 -4.57 19.73 -4.60
N ALA A 97 -3.83 18.73 -4.11
CA ALA A 97 -2.47 18.45 -4.56
C ALA A 97 -2.51 17.41 -5.68
N GLU A 98 -1.58 17.53 -6.64
CA GLU A 98 -1.17 16.41 -7.47
C GLU A 98 -0.49 15.36 -6.59
N ALA A 99 -0.98 14.13 -6.61
CA ALA A 99 -0.50 13.08 -5.73
C ALA A 99 -0.40 11.74 -6.44
N VAL A 100 0.41 10.86 -5.86
CA VAL A 100 0.55 9.46 -6.27
C VAL A 100 0.07 8.57 -5.14
N GLU A 101 -0.91 7.72 -5.42
CA GLU A 101 -1.31 6.60 -4.55
C GLU A 101 -0.50 5.37 -4.97
N VAL A 102 0.26 4.82 -4.03
CA VAL A 102 1.12 3.64 -4.19
C VAL A 102 0.49 2.47 -3.47
N THR A 103 0.21 1.39 -4.17
CA THR A 103 -0.12 0.10 -3.55
C THR A 103 1.14 -0.76 -3.49
N PHE A 104 1.51 -1.24 -2.32
CA PHE A 104 2.76 -1.97 -2.11
C PHE A 104 2.57 -3.24 -1.27
N ASP A 105 3.50 -4.18 -1.40
CA ASP A 105 3.60 -5.38 -0.60
C ASP A 105 4.54 -5.10 0.59
N PRO A 106 4.01 -4.99 1.84
CA PRO A 106 4.83 -4.64 3.00
C PRO A 106 5.86 -5.72 3.38
N THR A 107 5.78 -6.90 2.78
CA THR A 107 6.79 -7.95 2.97
C THR A 107 8.02 -7.76 2.07
N LEU A 108 7.91 -6.92 1.02
CA LEU A 108 8.96 -6.67 0.03
C LEU A 108 9.55 -5.27 0.14
N ILE A 109 8.77 -4.28 0.56
CA ILE A 109 9.18 -2.90 0.76
C ILE A 109 8.41 -2.31 1.93
N SER A 110 9.11 -1.66 2.85
CA SER A 110 8.47 -1.04 4.02
C SER A 110 7.95 0.37 3.70
N TYR A 111 7.03 0.87 4.53
CA TYR A 111 6.60 2.27 4.44
C TYR A 111 7.76 3.25 4.73
N ASP A 112 8.70 2.89 5.61
CA ASP A 112 9.92 3.68 5.86
C ASP A 112 10.81 3.79 4.61
N ASP A 113 10.90 2.71 3.79
CA ASP A 113 11.62 2.78 2.51
C ASP A 113 10.92 3.71 1.52
N LEU A 114 9.59 3.69 1.46
CA LEU A 114 8.82 4.64 0.64
C LEU A 114 9.02 6.09 1.10
N LEU A 115 9.03 6.34 2.41
CA LEU A 115 9.34 7.65 2.99
C LEU A 115 10.74 8.12 2.61
N LYS A 116 11.74 7.24 2.66
CA LYS A 116 13.10 7.57 2.25
C LYS A 116 13.13 8.01 0.78
N VAL A 117 12.50 7.26 -0.11
CA VAL A 117 12.40 7.62 -1.53
C VAL A 117 11.68 8.96 -1.71
N PHE A 118 10.60 9.22 -0.97
CA PHE A 118 9.90 10.50 -0.97
C PHE A 118 10.83 11.67 -0.62
N TRP A 119 11.57 11.59 0.49
CA TRP A 119 12.46 12.64 0.95
C TRP A 119 13.67 12.87 0.04
N GLU A 120 14.15 11.85 -0.66
CA GLU A 120 15.34 11.91 -1.53
C GLU A 120 15.03 12.47 -2.93
N ASN A 121 13.76 12.44 -3.35
CA ASN A 121 13.38 12.73 -4.75
C ASN A 121 12.71 14.08 -4.97
N HIS A 122 12.60 14.94 -3.96
CA HIS A 122 12.12 16.31 -4.14
C HIS A 122 12.76 17.25 -3.10
N ASP A 123 12.52 18.55 -3.22
CA ASP A 123 12.90 19.53 -2.20
C ASP A 123 11.72 19.78 -1.24
N PRO A 124 11.72 19.17 -0.04
CA PRO A 124 10.61 19.25 0.90
C PRO A 124 10.51 20.60 1.61
N THR A 125 11.41 21.56 1.32
CA THR A 125 11.41 22.91 1.91
C THR A 125 10.63 23.94 1.08
N GLN A 126 10.22 23.57 -0.14
CA GLN A 126 9.49 24.47 -1.04
C GLN A 126 8.01 24.52 -0.68
N VAL A 127 7.48 25.72 -0.54
CA VAL A 127 6.07 25.97 -0.22
C VAL A 127 5.30 26.23 -1.51
N ASN A 128 4.24 25.45 -1.76
CA ASN A 128 3.35 25.59 -2.92
C ASN A 128 4.08 25.66 -4.25
N ARG A 129 5.14 24.88 -4.38
CA ARG A 129 5.92 24.72 -5.61
C ARG A 129 6.84 23.52 -5.51
N GLN A 130 7.34 23.07 -6.66
CA GLN A 130 8.47 22.14 -6.73
C GLN A 130 9.28 22.43 -8.00
N GLY A 131 10.54 22.83 -7.80
CA GLY A 131 11.41 23.22 -8.94
C GLY A 131 10.78 24.36 -9.76
N PRO A 132 10.55 24.17 -11.08
CA PRO A 132 9.94 25.15 -11.95
C PRO A 132 8.42 25.26 -11.81
N ASP A 133 7.76 24.28 -11.19
CA ASP A 133 6.31 24.18 -11.10
C ASP A 133 5.79 24.98 -9.90
N PHE A 134 4.90 25.94 -10.15
CA PHE A 134 4.31 26.83 -9.14
C PHE A 134 2.81 26.59 -9.00
N GLY A 135 2.31 26.61 -7.77
CA GLY A 135 0.91 26.46 -7.39
C GLY A 135 0.73 25.49 -6.23
N THR A 136 -0.41 25.59 -5.52
CA THR A 136 -0.72 24.75 -4.37
C THR A 136 -0.84 23.28 -4.73
N GLN A 137 -1.16 22.96 -5.98
CA GLN A 137 -1.19 21.60 -6.52
C GLN A 137 0.18 20.90 -6.49
N TYR A 138 1.28 21.65 -6.49
CA TYR A 138 2.65 21.10 -6.46
C TYR A 138 3.27 21.12 -5.06
N ARG A 139 2.44 21.32 -4.02
CA ARG A 139 2.92 21.30 -2.63
C ARG A 139 3.43 19.93 -2.22
N THR A 140 4.31 19.92 -1.23
CA THR A 140 4.79 18.69 -0.61
C THR A 140 3.86 18.24 0.51
N ALA A 141 3.37 16.99 0.44
CA ALA A 141 2.51 16.41 1.49
C ALA A 141 2.60 14.89 1.55
N ILE A 142 2.39 14.35 2.74
CA ILE A 142 2.19 12.92 3.02
C ILE A 142 0.77 12.76 3.53
N PHE A 143 -0.05 11.97 2.84
CA PHE A 143 -1.41 11.63 3.21
C PHE A 143 -1.42 10.23 3.84
N TYR A 144 -1.45 10.16 5.18
CA TYR A 144 -1.36 8.90 5.89
C TYR A 144 -2.71 8.16 5.93
N HIS A 145 -2.68 6.84 5.75
CA HIS A 145 -3.86 5.96 5.78
C HIS A 145 -4.07 5.32 7.16
N THR A 146 -3.01 5.24 7.99
CA THR A 146 -3.07 4.63 9.32
C THR A 146 -2.34 5.47 10.36
N PRO A 147 -2.65 5.31 11.67
CA PRO A 147 -1.90 5.96 12.74
C PRO A 147 -0.40 5.61 12.73
N GLU A 148 -0.06 4.39 12.32
CA GLU A 148 1.33 3.91 12.21
C GLU A 148 2.07 4.68 11.12
N GLN A 149 1.47 4.87 9.95
CA GLN A 149 2.03 5.68 8.87
C GLN A 149 2.26 7.12 9.31
N LYS A 150 1.31 7.71 10.06
CA LYS A 150 1.49 9.04 10.65
C LYS A 150 2.74 9.11 11.52
N GLN A 151 2.87 8.16 12.48
CA GLN A 151 4.01 8.13 13.39
C GLN A 151 5.34 7.97 12.66
N LEU A 152 5.39 7.09 11.64
CA LEU A 152 6.57 6.88 10.80
C LEU A 152 6.94 8.16 10.03
N ALA A 153 5.98 8.80 9.37
CA ALA A 153 6.18 10.04 8.63
C ALA A 153 6.67 11.19 9.53
N GLU A 154 6.03 11.39 10.70
CA GLU A 154 6.44 12.42 11.66
C GLU A 154 7.83 12.15 12.24
N ARG A 155 8.16 10.89 12.55
CA ARG A 155 9.50 10.49 13.03
C ARG A 155 10.56 10.74 11.97
N SER A 156 10.31 10.36 10.72
CA SER A 156 11.25 10.57 9.61
C SER A 156 11.49 12.06 9.34
N LYS A 157 10.42 12.89 9.36
CA LYS A 157 10.53 14.35 9.23
C LYS A 157 11.40 14.94 10.35
N ARG A 158 11.13 14.59 11.62
CA ARG A 158 11.93 15.07 12.76
C ARG A 158 13.41 14.70 12.65
N ALA A 159 13.70 13.46 12.25
CA ALA A 159 15.08 13.01 12.07
C ALA A 159 15.83 13.82 11.00
N LEU A 160 15.16 14.25 9.94
CA LEU A 160 15.76 15.10 8.91
C LEU A 160 15.98 16.53 9.40
N ASP A 161 15.06 17.08 10.20
CA ASP A 161 15.19 18.41 10.82
C ASP A 161 16.35 18.41 11.85
N GLU A 162 16.42 17.42 12.74
CA GLU A 162 17.45 17.26 13.77
C GLU A 162 18.86 17.08 13.18
N ASN A 163 18.95 16.37 12.07
CA ASN A 163 20.21 16.16 11.35
C ASN A 163 20.58 17.32 10.41
N HIS A 164 19.82 18.40 10.40
CA HIS A 164 20.04 19.57 9.53
C HIS A 164 20.24 19.19 8.06
N ARG A 165 19.45 18.16 7.58
CA ARG A 165 19.58 17.65 6.21
C ARG A 165 19.29 18.73 5.17
N PHE A 166 18.41 19.68 5.51
CA PHE A 166 18.04 20.81 4.66
C PHE A 166 18.39 22.13 5.33
N SER A 167 18.75 23.13 4.54
CA SER A 167 19.10 24.48 5.03
C SER A 167 17.89 25.33 5.43
N LYS A 168 16.67 24.89 5.07
CA LYS A 168 15.40 25.55 5.38
C LYS A 168 14.48 24.56 6.09
N PRO A 169 13.49 25.03 6.85
CA PRO A 169 12.51 24.18 7.48
C PRO A 169 11.74 23.32 6.45
N ILE A 170 11.44 22.08 6.80
CA ILE A 170 10.64 21.17 5.98
C ILE A 170 9.19 21.66 5.93
N ALA A 171 8.71 21.99 4.74
CA ALA A 171 7.34 22.48 4.48
C ALA A 171 6.31 21.35 4.31
N THR A 172 6.74 20.09 4.22
CA THR A 172 5.88 18.93 4.01
C THR A 172 4.79 18.83 5.06
N ASN A 173 3.53 18.84 4.63
CA ASN A 173 2.38 18.56 5.47
C ASN A 173 2.20 17.05 5.67
N ILE A 174 1.92 16.61 6.90
CA ILE A 174 1.56 15.23 7.21
C ILE A 174 0.11 15.27 7.70
N VAL A 175 -0.80 14.82 6.86
CA VAL A 175 -2.26 14.95 7.06
C VAL A 175 -2.96 13.62 6.81
N PRO A 176 -4.16 13.37 7.36
CA PRO A 176 -4.91 12.17 7.06
C PRO A 176 -5.24 12.09 5.57
N ALA A 177 -5.24 10.88 5.02
CA ALA A 177 -5.72 10.64 3.67
C ALA A 177 -7.21 10.97 3.58
N THR A 178 -7.57 11.69 2.54
CA THR A 178 -8.96 12.00 2.17
C THR A 178 -9.29 11.29 0.86
N GLU A 179 -10.43 11.61 0.26
CA GLU A 179 -10.80 11.06 -1.04
C GLU A 179 -9.70 11.30 -2.08
N PHE A 180 -9.32 10.24 -2.78
CA PHE A 180 -8.35 10.29 -3.86
C PHE A 180 -9.09 10.26 -5.20
N TRP A 181 -9.05 11.36 -5.92
CA TRP A 181 -9.66 11.52 -7.24
C TRP A 181 -8.64 11.11 -8.30
N ARG A 182 -8.82 9.94 -8.89
CA ARG A 182 -7.92 9.45 -9.95
C ARG A 182 -7.92 10.44 -11.12
N ALA A 183 -6.72 10.88 -11.53
CA ALA A 183 -6.56 11.75 -12.69
C ALA A 183 -6.89 10.99 -13.98
N GLU A 184 -7.11 11.76 -15.05
CA GLU A 184 -7.49 11.28 -16.37
C GLU A 184 -6.46 10.25 -16.90
N GLU A 185 -6.94 9.30 -17.73
CA GLU A 185 -6.13 8.15 -18.18
C GLU A 185 -4.82 8.52 -18.88
N TYR A 186 -4.80 9.67 -19.57
CA TYR A 186 -3.59 10.14 -20.25
C TYR A 186 -2.46 10.57 -19.30
N HIS A 187 -2.77 10.84 -18.03
CA HIS A 187 -1.78 11.14 -16.98
C HIS A 187 -1.16 9.88 -16.36
N GLN A 188 -1.86 8.75 -16.36
CA GLN A 188 -1.38 7.52 -15.77
C GLN A 188 -0.16 7.00 -16.53
N GLN A 189 0.95 6.75 -15.82
CA GLN A 189 2.21 6.23 -16.39
C GLN A 189 2.72 7.11 -17.55
N TYR A 190 2.57 8.43 -17.37
CA TYR A 190 2.81 9.40 -18.46
C TYR A 190 4.22 9.30 -19.07
N LEU A 191 5.25 9.21 -18.22
CA LEU A 191 6.64 9.13 -18.67
C LEU A 191 6.93 7.78 -19.33
N GLU A 192 6.46 6.68 -18.74
CA GLU A 192 6.63 5.32 -19.27
C GLU A 192 6.02 5.17 -20.66
N LYS A 193 4.77 5.64 -20.86
CA LYS A 193 4.09 5.61 -22.16
C LYS A 193 4.81 6.41 -23.26
N ARG A 194 5.74 7.29 -22.86
CA ARG A 194 6.58 8.10 -23.78
C ARG A 194 8.02 7.64 -23.88
N GLY A 195 8.38 6.53 -23.22
CA GLY A 195 9.76 6.04 -23.20
C GLY A 195 10.72 6.95 -22.43
N LEU A 196 10.21 7.79 -21.52
CA LEU A 196 10.98 8.68 -20.68
C LEU A 196 11.19 8.05 -19.29
N SER A 197 12.41 8.03 -18.79
CA SER A 197 12.74 7.38 -17.52
C SER A 197 12.56 8.28 -16.30
N THR A 198 12.65 9.60 -16.45
CA THR A 198 12.50 10.58 -15.37
C THR A 198 11.99 11.93 -15.89
N CYS A 199 11.18 12.64 -15.08
CA CYS A 199 11.15 14.10 -15.12
C CYS A 199 12.40 14.60 -14.39
N HIS A 200 13.07 15.63 -14.90
CA HIS A 200 14.17 16.27 -14.19
C HIS A 200 13.66 16.93 -12.91
N ILE A 201 13.60 16.12 -11.81
CA ILE A 201 13.37 16.61 -10.46
C ILE A 201 14.75 16.68 -9.81
N LYS A 202 15.52 17.69 -10.17
CA LYS A 202 16.68 18.16 -9.40
C LYS A 202 16.84 19.65 -9.63
#